data_a7393a5c7028bbe0fed58a6f85dc280a
#
_entry.id   a7393a5c7028bbe0fed58a6f85dc280a
#
_cell.length_a   1.000
_cell.length_b   1.000
_cell.length_c   1.000
_cell.angle_alpha   90.00
_cell.angle_beta   90.00
_cell.angle_gamma   90.00
#
_symmetry.space_group_name_H-M   'P 1'
#
loop_
_entity.id
_entity.type
_entity.pdbx_description
1 polymer ?
#
loop_
_entity_poly.entity_id
_entity_poly.type
_entity_poly.pdbx_seq_one_letter_code
_entity_poly.pdbx_strand_id
1 'polypeptide(L)'
;MLKRSWPVFLIFISMISVQASASFAKYLFPVLGPEAMTAWRLFFSAILLVIIFKPWRKTITKSAIKYIILYGVAMGCMNLAFYNAISRIPIGIAVAIELTGPIMVAMFSGRRLTDFVWLAIAIIGLVMLLPIHQASNDLDPIGILLALCAGSCWAGYIVFGRKAGEIYGASSVAVGSIIASILLFPIGVWHSGSTMFSMDLLPLVFVVSLLASAIPYGLDMIALPRLPAQTFSTLMSLSPVFAAFSGLIVLHEQLTHYQWIAILFIIVSSIGTVLTMQRPTKIKALNREN
;
A
#
# COMPACT_ATOMS: atom_id res chain seq x y z
N MET A 1 16.05 1.37 22.41
CA MET A 1 15.83 1.70 20.99
C MET A 1 15.01 0.63 20.26
N LEU A 2 15.32 -0.65 20.34
CA LEU A 2 14.64 -1.75 19.60
C LEU A 2 13.11 -1.85 19.82
N LYS A 3 12.59 -1.61 21.04
CA LYS A 3 11.13 -1.61 21.30
C LYS A 3 10.34 -0.51 20.58
N ARG A 4 11.01 0.48 19.98
CA ARG A 4 10.38 1.62 19.29
C ARG A 4 10.31 1.44 17.78
N SER A 5 11.22 0.65 17.21
CA SER A 5 11.40 0.52 15.76
C SER A 5 10.74 -0.71 15.14
N TRP A 6 10.19 -1.64 15.96
CA TRP A 6 9.60 -2.86 15.41
C TRP A 6 8.44 -2.62 14.41
N PRO A 7 7.56 -1.58 14.55
CA PRO A 7 6.53 -1.35 13.56
C PRO A 7 7.12 -0.92 12.21
N VAL A 8 8.30 -0.29 12.22
CA VAL A 8 9.04 0.07 10.99
C VAL A 8 9.50 -1.19 10.25
N PHE A 9 9.97 -2.22 10.97
CA PHE A 9 10.34 -3.49 10.35
C PHE A 9 9.16 -4.19 9.68
N LEU A 10 7.96 -4.07 10.27
CA LEU A 10 6.75 -4.64 9.64
C LEU A 10 6.47 -3.98 8.28
N ILE A 11 6.67 -2.67 8.17
CA ILE A 11 6.51 -1.93 6.91
C ILE A 11 7.55 -2.40 5.88
N PHE A 12 8.81 -2.59 6.26
CA PHE A 12 9.82 -3.11 5.34
C PHE A 12 9.49 -4.51 4.83
N ILE A 13 9.06 -5.42 5.72
CA ILE A 13 8.63 -6.77 5.31
C ILE A 13 7.42 -6.68 4.38
N SER A 14 6.46 -5.80 4.68
CA SER A 14 5.30 -5.54 3.84
C SER A 14 5.72 -5.11 2.42
N MET A 15 6.60 -4.13 2.30
CA MET A 15 7.10 -3.63 1.02
C MET A 15 7.85 -4.70 0.23
N ILE A 16 8.76 -5.44 0.87
CA ILE A 16 9.50 -6.53 0.21
C ILE A 16 8.53 -7.58 -0.31
N SER A 17 7.50 -7.94 0.48
CA SER A 17 6.49 -8.92 0.09
C SER A 17 5.70 -8.47 -1.14
N VAL A 18 5.26 -7.19 -1.18
CA VAL A 18 4.56 -6.61 -2.34
C VAL A 18 5.44 -6.67 -3.59
N GLN A 19 6.70 -6.23 -3.47
CA GLN A 19 7.58 -6.14 -4.63
C GLN A 19 7.99 -7.51 -5.16
N ALA A 20 8.23 -8.50 -4.27
CA ALA A 20 8.49 -9.87 -4.68
C ALA A 20 7.32 -10.48 -5.46
N SER A 21 6.07 -10.10 -5.12
CA SER A 21 4.87 -10.61 -5.79
C SER A 21 4.58 -9.94 -7.13
N ALA A 22 5.09 -8.73 -7.37
CA ALA A 22 4.79 -7.95 -8.58
C ALA A 22 5.21 -8.68 -9.87
N SER A 23 6.37 -9.34 -9.86
CA SER A 23 6.84 -10.13 -11.00
C SER A 23 5.91 -11.31 -11.33
N PHE A 24 5.41 -12.00 -10.30
CA PHE A 24 4.46 -13.10 -10.49
C PHE A 24 3.10 -12.63 -10.99
N ALA A 25 2.63 -11.46 -10.55
CA ALA A 25 1.38 -10.90 -11.02
C ALA A 25 1.40 -10.58 -12.52
N LYS A 26 2.54 -10.12 -13.05
CA LYS A 26 2.71 -9.84 -14.49
C LYS A 26 2.43 -11.06 -15.38
N TYR A 27 2.78 -12.26 -14.93
CA TYR A 27 2.51 -13.49 -15.69
C TYR A 27 1.02 -13.83 -15.76
N LEU A 28 0.23 -13.35 -14.81
CA LEU A 28 -1.19 -13.68 -14.72
C LEU A 28 -2.10 -12.66 -15.41
N PHE A 29 -1.66 -11.42 -15.59
CA PHE A 29 -2.45 -10.38 -16.24
C PHE A 29 -2.90 -10.71 -17.68
N PRO A 30 -2.04 -11.28 -18.57
CA PRO A 30 -2.48 -11.62 -19.91
C PRO A 30 -3.60 -12.67 -19.97
N VAL A 31 -3.71 -13.50 -18.92
CA VAL A 31 -4.68 -14.62 -18.89
C VAL A 31 -5.94 -14.25 -18.10
N LEU A 32 -5.78 -13.63 -16.93
CA LEU A 32 -6.89 -13.35 -16.02
C LEU A 32 -7.46 -11.94 -16.14
N GLY A 33 -6.65 -11.01 -16.66
CA GLY A 33 -6.97 -9.59 -16.61
C GLY A 33 -6.69 -8.96 -15.24
N PRO A 34 -6.57 -7.62 -15.18
CA PRO A 34 -6.29 -6.90 -13.94
C PRO A 34 -7.42 -6.99 -12.91
N GLU A 35 -8.68 -7.01 -13.36
CA GLU A 35 -9.87 -7.05 -12.50
C GLU A 35 -10.00 -8.38 -11.77
N ALA A 36 -9.90 -9.51 -12.50
CA ALA A 36 -9.99 -10.83 -11.88
C ALA A 36 -8.81 -11.10 -10.96
N MET A 37 -7.61 -10.69 -11.36
CA MET A 37 -6.44 -10.83 -10.51
C MET A 37 -6.60 -10.04 -9.20
N THR A 38 -7.12 -8.81 -9.26
CA THR A 38 -7.40 -7.99 -8.08
C THR A 38 -8.49 -8.62 -7.21
N ALA A 39 -9.56 -9.12 -7.83
CA ALA A 39 -10.67 -9.77 -7.13
C ALA A 39 -10.21 -11.00 -6.35
N TRP A 40 -9.52 -11.93 -7.00
CA TRP A 40 -8.96 -13.11 -6.34
C TRP A 40 -7.97 -12.78 -5.24
N ARG A 41 -7.09 -11.80 -5.49
CA ARG A 41 -6.09 -11.36 -4.53
C ARG A 41 -6.73 -10.88 -3.23
N LEU A 42 -7.78 -10.07 -3.33
CA LEU A 42 -8.50 -9.57 -2.16
C LEU A 42 -9.37 -10.64 -1.51
N PHE A 43 -9.95 -11.56 -2.30
CA PHE A 43 -10.74 -12.67 -1.79
C PHE A 43 -9.89 -13.62 -0.93
N PHE A 44 -8.78 -14.13 -1.44
CA PHE A 44 -7.90 -15.00 -0.67
C PHE A 44 -7.28 -14.28 0.53
N SER A 45 -6.92 -13.00 0.36
CA SER A 45 -6.43 -12.17 1.45
C SER A 45 -7.50 -12.03 2.55
N ALA A 46 -8.77 -11.79 2.20
CA ALA A 46 -9.85 -11.70 3.18
C ALA A 46 -9.99 -12.99 3.98
N ILE A 47 -10.00 -14.15 3.33
CA ILE A 47 -10.05 -15.46 4.00
C ILE A 47 -8.90 -15.63 5.00
N LEU A 48 -7.66 -15.38 4.54
CA LEU A 48 -6.47 -15.54 5.37
C LEU A 48 -6.47 -14.59 6.56
N LEU A 49 -6.78 -13.31 6.33
CA LEU A 49 -6.82 -12.30 7.39
C LEU A 49 -7.94 -12.54 8.40
N VAL A 50 -9.08 -13.08 7.95
CA VAL A 50 -10.19 -13.49 8.82
C VAL A 50 -9.77 -14.65 9.73
N ILE A 51 -9.08 -15.65 9.19
CA ILE A 51 -8.57 -16.79 9.98
C ILE A 51 -7.52 -16.32 11.00
N ILE A 52 -6.61 -15.43 10.59
CA ILE A 52 -5.52 -14.93 11.45
C ILE A 52 -6.05 -14.02 12.55
N PHE A 53 -6.82 -12.99 12.20
CA PHE A 53 -7.23 -11.94 13.14
C PHE A 53 -8.56 -12.22 13.85
N LYS A 54 -9.31 -13.25 13.45
CA LYS A 54 -10.54 -13.77 14.10
C LYS A 54 -11.50 -12.65 14.50
N PRO A 55 -11.99 -11.82 13.54
CA PRO A 55 -12.81 -10.64 13.84
C PRO A 55 -14.08 -10.96 14.62
N TRP A 56 -14.63 -12.17 14.49
CA TRP A 56 -15.82 -12.62 15.22
C TRP A 56 -15.64 -12.70 16.75
N ARG A 57 -14.40 -12.64 17.25
CA ARG A 57 -14.11 -12.65 18.69
C ARG A 57 -14.25 -11.28 19.34
N LYS A 58 -14.51 -10.24 18.56
CA LYS A 58 -14.63 -8.86 19.03
C LYS A 58 -15.94 -8.26 18.56
N THR A 59 -16.61 -7.54 19.44
CA THR A 59 -17.81 -6.77 19.09
C THR A 59 -17.41 -5.51 18.31
N ILE A 60 -18.07 -5.29 17.18
CA ILE A 60 -17.84 -4.09 16.35
C ILE A 60 -18.75 -2.97 16.89
N THR A 61 -18.15 -1.88 17.32
CA THR A 61 -18.90 -0.68 17.74
C THR A 61 -19.39 0.11 16.51
N LYS A 62 -20.48 0.88 16.66
CA LYS A 62 -21.00 1.74 15.57
C LYS A 62 -19.97 2.73 15.05
N SER A 63 -19.09 3.24 15.93
CA SER A 63 -18.00 4.12 15.52
C SER A 63 -16.91 3.41 14.71
N ALA A 64 -16.59 2.16 15.04
CA ALA A 64 -15.60 1.38 14.31
C ALA A 64 -16.07 1.01 12.91
N ILE A 65 -17.36 0.62 12.76
CA ILE A 65 -17.90 0.15 11.48
C ILE A 65 -17.79 1.19 10.38
N LYS A 66 -18.01 2.48 10.69
CA LYS A 66 -17.86 3.58 9.74
C LYS A 66 -16.44 3.62 9.15
N TYR A 67 -15.43 3.59 10.03
CA TYR A 67 -14.04 3.67 9.58
C TYR A 67 -13.59 2.39 8.88
N ILE A 68 -14.08 1.23 9.30
CA ILE A 68 -13.80 -0.06 8.65
C ILE A 68 -14.40 -0.11 7.24
N ILE A 69 -15.62 0.38 7.05
CA ILE A 69 -16.25 0.47 5.73
C ILE A 69 -15.45 1.39 4.82
N LEU A 70 -15.13 2.61 5.28
CA LEU A 70 -14.35 3.57 4.50
C LEU A 70 -12.95 3.02 4.15
N TYR A 71 -12.32 2.31 5.09
CA TYR A 71 -11.04 1.64 4.87
C TYR A 71 -11.14 0.54 3.83
N GLY A 72 -12.15 -0.34 3.91
CA GLY A 72 -12.35 -1.43 2.97
C GLY A 72 -12.68 -0.94 1.56
N VAL A 73 -13.54 0.09 1.45
CA VAL A 73 -13.86 0.74 0.16
C VAL A 73 -12.60 1.38 -0.43
N ALA A 74 -11.86 2.16 0.37
CA ALA A 74 -10.61 2.78 -0.07
C ALA A 74 -9.59 1.73 -0.54
N MET A 75 -9.43 0.61 0.19
CA MET A 75 -8.58 -0.52 -0.20
C MET A 75 -9.02 -1.12 -1.53
N GLY A 76 -10.31 -1.40 -1.72
CA GLY A 76 -10.84 -1.96 -2.95
C GLY A 76 -10.63 -1.02 -4.15
N CYS A 77 -11.09 0.21 -4.04
CA CYS A 77 -10.98 1.22 -5.10
C CYS A 77 -9.52 1.51 -5.46
N MET A 78 -8.62 1.61 -4.48
CA MET A 78 -7.18 1.78 -4.69
C MET A 78 -6.63 0.69 -5.60
N ASN A 79 -6.86 -0.57 -5.24
CA ASN A 79 -6.34 -1.70 -6.00
C ASN A 79 -6.92 -1.78 -7.41
N LEU A 80 -8.23 -1.59 -7.56
CA LEU A 80 -8.88 -1.62 -8.87
C LEU A 80 -8.36 -0.50 -9.78
N ALA A 81 -8.30 0.73 -9.26
CA ALA A 81 -7.82 1.88 -10.01
C ALA A 81 -6.34 1.71 -10.41
N PHE A 82 -5.48 1.23 -9.49
CA PHE A 82 -4.07 1.02 -9.77
C PHE A 82 -3.84 -0.04 -10.85
N TYR A 83 -4.51 -1.20 -10.78
CA TYR A 83 -4.34 -2.25 -11.79
C TYR A 83 -4.84 -1.83 -13.17
N ASN A 84 -5.93 -1.06 -13.21
CA ASN A 84 -6.40 -0.46 -14.45
C ASN A 84 -5.48 0.67 -14.96
N ALA A 85 -4.79 1.39 -14.08
CA ALA A 85 -3.77 2.37 -14.48
C ALA A 85 -2.58 1.69 -15.15
N ILE A 86 -2.00 0.64 -14.54
CA ILE A 86 -0.82 -0.05 -15.07
C ILE A 86 -1.10 -0.89 -16.33
N SER A 87 -2.35 -1.13 -16.67
CA SER A 87 -2.73 -1.70 -17.96
C SER A 87 -2.66 -0.66 -19.11
N ARG A 88 -2.63 0.64 -18.79
CA ARG A 88 -2.71 1.75 -19.73
C ARG A 88 -1.42 2.59 -19.81
N ILE A 89 -0.71 2.72 -18.70
CA ILE A 89 0.53 3.49 -18.62
C ILE A 89 1.66 2.66 -18.00
N PRO A 90 2.93 3.02 -18.25
CA PRO A 90 4.07 2.32 -17.65
C PRO A 90 3.99 2.26 -16.14
N ILE A 91 4.30 1.09 -15.57
CA ILE A 91 4.15 0.81 -14.14
C ILE A 91 4.90 1.81 -13.24
N GLY A 92 6.11 2.22 -13.65
CA GLY A 92 6.91 3.20 -12.89
C GLY A 92 6.23 4.56 -12.79
N ILE A 93 5.53 5.01 -13.85
CA ILE A 93 4.78 6.26 -13.86
C ILE A 93 3.52 6.12 -13.01
N ALA A 94 2.80 5.01 -13.13
CA ALA A 94 1.61 4.75 -12.32
C ALA A 94 1.93 4.73 -10.82
N VAL A 95 3.00 4.02 -10.41
CA VAL A 95 3.48 3.96 -9.01
C VAL A 95 3.86 5.34 -8.50
N ALA A 96 4.54 6.14 -9.31
CA ALA A 96 4.95 7.49 -8.92
C ALA A 96 3.74 8.42 -8.70
N ILE A 97 2.75 8.34 -9.59
CA ILE A 97 1.52 9.12 -9.45
C ILE A 97 0.72 8.64 -8.23
N GLU A 98 0.60 7.33 -8.03
CA GLU A 98 -0.10 6.75 -6.88
C GLU A 98 0.51 7.19 -5.55
N LEU A 99 1.85 7.33 -5.46
CA LEU A 99 2.55 7.80 -4.26
C LEU A 99 2.20 9.24 -3.85
N THR A 100 1.56 10.02 -4.73
CA THR A 100 1.02 11.34 -4.36
C THR A 100 0.06 11.25 -3.17
N GLY A 101 -0.68 10.16 -3.02
CA GLY A 101 -1.57 9.92 -1.88
C GLY A 101 -0.85 9.89 -0.52
N PRO A 102 0.08 8.96 -0.28
CA PRO A 102 0.93 8.96 0.91
C PRO A 102 1.68 10.28 1.14
N ILE A 103 2.20 10.90 0.07
CA ILE A 103 2.88 12.21 0.17
C ILE A 103 1.93 13.29 0.70
N MET A 104 0.70 13.35 0.19
CA MET A 104 -0.33 14.26 0.70
C MET A 104 -0.64 14.01 2.17
N VAL A 105 -0.81 12.74 2.58
CA VAL A 105 -1.02 12.40 3.99
C VAL A 105 0.18 12.83 4.85
N ALA A 106 1.40 12.63 4.39
CA ALA A 106 2.61 13.07 5.08
C ALA A 106 2.63 14.59 5.25
N MET A 107 2.31 15.33 4.20
CA MET A 107 2.29 16.80 4.18
C MET A 107 1.23 17.37 5.15
N PHE A 108 0.00 16.85 5.11
CA PHE A 108 -1.07 17.36 5.98
C PHE A 108 -0.98 16.85 7.43
N SER A 109 -0.22 15.79 7.68
CA SER A 109 -0.02 15.23 9.03
C SER A 109 1.25 15.74 9.70
N GLY A 110 2.19 16.30 8.94
CA GLY A 110 3.43 16.91 9.44
C GLY A 110 3.13 18.16 10.27
N ARG A 111 3.85 18.32 11.40
CA ARG A 111 3.68 19.46 12.32
C ARG A 111 4.95 20.21 12.58
N ARG A 112 6.10 19.71 12.11
CA ARG A 112 7.43 20.30 12.31
C ARG A 112 8.07 20.62 10.97
N LEU A 113 8.92 21.63 10.96
CA LEU A 113 9.71 21.95 9.79
C LEU A 113 10.58 20.76 9.34
N THR A 114 11.09 19.96 10.27
CA THR A 114 11.86 18.73 9.99
C THR A 114 11.05 17.70 9.21
N ASP A 115 9.73 17.59 9.45
CA ASP A 115 8.86 16.67 8.73
C ASP A 115 8.77 17.04 7.24
N PHE A 116 8.68 18.34 6.96
CA PHE A 116 8.64 18.87 5.59
C PHE A 116 10.00 18.76 4.88
N VAL A 117 11.11 18.89 5.62
CA VAL A 117 12.46 18.68 5.05
C VAL A 117 12.62 17.24 4.58
N TRP A 118 12.28 16.26 5.40
CA TRP A 118 12.37 14.85 5.01
C TRP A 118 11.43 14.53 3.86
N LEU A 119 10.22 15.08 3.88
CA LEU A 119 9.27 14.92 2.80
C LEU A 119 9.80 15.51 1.48
N ALA A 120 10.37 16.69 1.50
CA ALA A 120 10.97 17.33 0.31
C ALA A 120 12.11 16.48 -0.27
N ILE A 121 12.98 15.94 0.59
CA ILE A 121 14.07 15.03 0.18
C ILE A 121 13.49 13.76 -0.47
N ALA A 122 12.41 13.18 0.10
CA ALA A 122 11.73 12.02 -0.50
C ALA A 122 11.16 12.33 -1.89
N ILE A 123 10.50 13.49 -2.04
CA ILE A 123 9.92 13.93 -3.32
C ILE A 123 11.02 14.12 -4.37
N ILE A 124 12.11 14.78 -4.01
CA ILE A 124 13.26 14.99 -4.93
C ILE A 124 13.79 13.62 -5.39
N GLY A 125 14.04 12.69 -4.45
CA GLY A 125 14.50 11.35 -4.79
C GLY A 125 13.50 10.59 -5.68
N LEU A 126 12.20 10.71 -5.40
CA LEU A 126 11.15 10.08 -6.21
C LEU A 126 11.13 10.64 -7.64
N VAL A 127 11.17 11.94 -7.81
CA VAL A 127 11.21 12.60 -9.13
C VAL A 127 12.45 12.19 -9.93
N MET A 128 13.61 12.11 -9.26
CA MET A 128 14.86 11.64 -9.90
C MET A 128 14.82 10.16 -10.29
N LEU A 129 14.05 9.33 -9.57
CA LEU A 129 13.94 7.90 -9.87
C LEU A 129 13.05 7.64 -11.08
N LEU A 130 12.15 8.56 -11.40
CA LEU A 130 11.23 8.43 -12.52
C LEU A 130 11.97 8.42 -13.86
N PRO A 131 11.60 7.52 -14.81
CA PRO A 131 12.13 7.51 -16.16
C PRO A 131 11.50 8.62 -17.03
N ILE A 132 11.57 9.87 -16.59
CA ILE A 132 10.92 11.02 -17.27
C ILE A 132 11.40 11.16 -18.71
N HIS A 133 12.66 10.81 -18.99
CA HIS A 133 13.24 10.89 -20.34
C HIS A 133 12.84 9.72 -21.27
N GLN A 134 12.21 8.66 -20.73
CA GLN A 134 11.72 7.51 -21.51
C GLN A 134 10.21 7.56 -21.74
N ALA A 135 9.52 8.52 -21.14
CA ALA A 135 8.11 8.74 -21.36
C ALA A 135 7.93 9.36 -22.75
N SER A 136 7.71 8.52 -23.77
CA SER A 136 7.27 8.96 -25.08
C SER A 136 5.95 9.74 -24.98
N ASN A 137 5.73 10.63 -25.93
CA ASN A 137 4.75 11.72 -25.95
C ASN A 137 3.26 11.37 -25.80
N ASP A 138 2.87 10.09 -25.64
CA ASP A 138 1.47 9.66 -25.64
C ASP A 138 1.12 8.81 -24.41
N LEU A 139 1.13 9.44 -23.22
CA LEU A 139 0.59 8.78 -22.04
C LEU A 139 -0.95 8.84 -22.07
N ASP A 140 -1.62 7.71 -21.88
CA ASP A 140 -3.09 7.65 -21.79
C ASP A 140 -3.59 8.49 -20.60
N PRO A 141 -4.36 9.57 -20.85
CA PRO A 141 -4.90 10.43 -19.79
C PRO A 141 -5.80 9.67 -18.80
N ILE A 142 -6.48 8.61 -19.27
CA ILE A 142 -7.32 7.76 -18.42
C ILE A 142 -6.43 6.98 -17.45
N GLY A 143 -5.29 6.47 -17.92
CA GLY A 143 -4.31 5.80 -17.06
C GLY A 143 -3.77 6.72 -15.97
N ILE A 144 -3.47 7.98 -16.30
CA ILE A 144 -3.03 9.00 -15.32
C ILE A 144 -4.14 9.28 -14.30
N LEU A 145 -5.39 9.47 -14.75
CA LEU A 145 -6.52 9.73 -13.87
C LEU A 145 -6.77 8.55 -12.91
N LEU A 146 -6.68 7.32 -13.41
CA LEU A 146 -6.80 6.12 -12.59
C LEU A 146 -5.69 6.01 -11.55
N ALA A 147 -4.44 6.36 -11.90
CA ALA A 147 -3.33 6.39 -10.95
C ALA A 147 -3.51 7.46 -9.87
N LEU A 148 -4.01 8.65 -10.21
CA LEU A 148 -4.38 9.69 -9.24
C LEU A 148 -5.53 9.26 -8.32
N CYS A 149 -6.54 8.58 -8.88
CA CYS A 149 -7.63 7.99 -8.11
C CYS A 149 -7.10 6.95 -7.12
N ALA A 150 -6.21 6.06 -7.58
CA ALA A 150 -5.54 5.08 -6.72
C ALA A 150 -4.77 5.75 -5.58
N GLY A 151 -3.98 6.80 -5.87
CA GLY A 151 -3.29 7.59 -4.85
C GLY A 151 -4.22 8.22 -3.83
N SER A 152 -5.33 8.82 -4.29
CA SER A 152 -6.35 9.40 -3.41
C SER A 152 -6.99 8.35 -2.50
N CYS A 153 -7.29 7.17 -3.04
CA CYS A 153 -7.79 6.03 -2.28
C CYS A 153 -6.73 5.51 -1.30
N TRP A 154 -5.45 5.53 -1.66
CA TRP A 154 -4.37 5.16 -0.75
C TRP A 154 -4.25 6.13 0.43
N ALA A 155 -4.39 7.42 0.20
CA ALA A 155 -4.51 8.39 1.29
C ALA A 155 -5.68 8.05 2.23
N GLY A 156 -6.85 7.72 1.68
CA GLY A 156 -8.00 7.24 2.45
C GLY A 156 -7.71 5.96 3.23
N TYR A 157 -7.06 4.98 2.60
CA TYR A 157 -6.59 3.74 3.24
C TYR A 157 -5.73 4.03 4.49
N ILE A 158 -4.76 4.94 4.39
CA ILE A 158 -3.88 5.30 5.51
C ILE A 158 -4.69 5.98 6.63
N VAL A 159 -5.51 6.96 6.30
CA VAL A 159 -6.26 7.76 7.29
C VAL A 159 -7.34 6.92 7.98
N PHE A 160 -8.18 6.25 7.20
CA PHE A 160 -9.28 5.45 7.75
C PHE A 160 -8.79 4.16 8.38
N GLY A 161 -7.76 3.51 7.80
CA GLY A 161 -7.13 2.32 8.34
C GLY A 161 -6.49 2.57 9.69
N ARG A 162 -5.82 3.72 9.86
CA ARG A 162 -5.29 4.13 11.16
C ARG A 162 -6.41 4.26 12.20
N LYS A 163 -7.49 4.98 11.88
CA LYS A 163 -8.64 5.16 12.78
C LYS A 163 -9.34 3.84 13.10
N ALA A 164 -9.56 3.01 12.11
CA ALA A 164 -10.13 1.67 12.29
C ALA A 164 -9.24 0.81 13.20
N GLY A 165 -7.94 0.83 12.99
CA GLY A 165 -6.97 0.10 13.80
C GLY A 165 -6.83 0.61 15.23
N GLU A 166 -6.98 1.92 15.47
CA GLU A 166 -7.02 2.51 16.82
C GLU A 166 -8.25 2.05 17.62
N ILE A 167 -9.42 1.92 16.96
CA ILE A 167 -10.70 1.60 17.62
C ILE A 167 -10.91 0.09 17.74
N TYR A 168 -10.66 -0.68 16.67
CA TYR A 168 -11.01 -2.11 16.61
C TYR A 168 -9.76 -3.02 16.60
N GLY A 169 -8.57 -2.43 16.48
CA GLY A 169 -7.31 -3.16 16.43
C GLY A 169 -7.05 -3.81 15.06
N ALA A 170 -6.10 -4.75 15.02
CA ALA A 170 -5.69 -5.38 13.77
C ALA A 170 -6.81 -6.17 13.07
N SER A 171 -7.87 -6.55 13.78
CA SER A 171 -9.04 -7.21 13.16
C SER A 171 -9.77 -6.32 12.13
N SER A 172 -9.51 -5.01 12.12
CA SER A 172 -10.05 -4.07 11.12
C SER A 172 -9.65 -4.46 9.70
N VAL A 173 -8.43 -4.99 9.50
CA VAL A 173 -7.97 -5.39 8.18
C VAL A 173 -8.78 -6.56 7.63
N ALA A 174 -9.13 -7.52 8.47
CA ALA A 174 -9.92 -8.68 8.05
C ALA A 174 -11.31 -8.25 7.56
N VAL A 175 -12.00 -7.38 8.32
CA VAL A 175 -13.33 -6.88 7.92
C VAL A 175 -13.22 -5.95 6.70
N GLY A 176 -12.20 -5.08 6.65
CA GLY A 176 -11.93 -4.22 5.49
C GLY A 176 -11.66 -5.01 4.22
N SER A 177 -10.88 -6.11 4.32
CA SER A 177 -10.62 -7.00 3.18
C SER A 177 -11.87 -7.74 2.70
N ILE A 178 -12.78 -8.13 3.62
CA ILE A 178 -14.09 -8.69 3.23
C ILE A 178 -14.88 -7.67 2.40
N ILE A 179 -14.95 -6.42 2.87
CA ILE A 179 -15.68 -5.36 2.17
C ILE A 179 -15.07 -5.12 0.78
N ALA A 180 -13.74 -5.00 0.69
CA ALA A 180 -13.04 -4.83 -0.57
C ALA A 180 -13.29 -6.03 -1.52
N SER A 181 -13.25 -7.26 -0.99
CA SER A 181 -13.53 -8.47 -1.76
C SER A 181 -14.97 -8.51 -2.29
N ILE A 182 -15.97 -8.20 -1.45
CA ILE A 182 -17.38 -8.15 -1.85
C ILE A 182 -17.62 -7.13 -2.96
N LEU A 183 -16.91 -5.99 -2.91
CA LEU A 183 -17.01 -4.95 -3.93
C LEU A 183 -16.38 -5.39 -5.27
N LEU A 184 -15.22 -6.04 -5.21
CA LEU A 184 -14.42 -6.28 -6.41
C LEU A 184 -14.65 -7.65 -7.03
N PHE A 185 -15.11 -8.65 -6.27
CA PHE A 185 -15.33 -9.99 -6.80
C PHE A 185 -16.37 -10.01 -7.94
N PRO A 186 -17.53 -9.33 -7.82
CA PRO A 186 -18.49 -9.23 -8.94
C PRO A 186 -17.89 -8.55 -10.18
N ILE A 187 -17.03 -7.52 -9.98
CA ILE A 187 -16.37 -6.82 -11.09
C ILE A 187 -15.41 -7.76 -11.82
N GLY A 188 -14.61 -8.54 -11.07
CA GLY A 188 -13.72 -9.55 -11.65
C GLY A 188 -14.46 -10.61 -12.44
N VAL A 189 -15.58 -11.13 -11.91
CA VAL A 189 -16.44 -12.10 -12.61
C VAL A 189 -17.02 -11.50 -13.89
N TRP A 190 -17.49 -10.25 -13.84
CA TRP A 190 -18.07 -9.57 -14.99
C TRP A 190 -17.09 -9.41 -16.16
N HIS A 191 -15.82 -9.03 -15.86
CA HIS A 191 -14.82 -8.78 -16.90
C HIS A 191 -14.18 -10.05 -17.45
N SER A 192 -13.91 -11.05 -16.61
CA SER A 192 -13.13 -12.22 -17.00
C SER A 192 -13.97 -13.48 -17.22
N GLY A 193 -15.24 -13.46 -16.82
CA GLY A 193 -16.16 -14.58 -17.02
C GLY A 193 -15.63 -15.90 -16.47
N SER A 194 -15.74 -16.96 -17.26
CA SER A 194 -15.32 -18.33 -16.87
C SER A 194 -13.80 -18.48 -16.73
N THR A 195 -13.00 -17.66 -17.42
CA THR A 195 -11.52 -17.72 -17.33
C THR A 195 -11.01 -17.40 -15.93
N MET A 196 -11.76 -16.61 -15.15
CA MET A 196 -11.46 -16.34 -13.76
C MET A 196 -11.35 -17.61 -12.91
N PHE A 197 -12.09 -18.67 -13.26
CA PHE A 197 -12.19 -19.91 -12.48
C PHE A 197 -11.28 -21.05 -12.99
N SER A 198 -10.23 -20.73 -13.76
CA SER A 198 -9.25 -21.71 -14.23
C SER A 198 -8.50 -22.32 -13.05
N MET A 199 -8.76 -23.61 -12.77
CA MET A 199 -8.20 -24.31 -11.60
C MET A 199 -6.68 -24.38 -11.61
N ASP A 200 -6.05 -24.41 -12.78
CA ASP A 200 -4.59 -24.50 -12.94
C ASP A 200 -3.88 -23.24 -12.44
N LEU A 201 -4.54 -22.09 -12.48
CA LEU A 201 -3.99 -20.81 -12.06
C LEU A 201 -4.20 -20.49 -10.57
N LEU A 202 -5.18 -21.14 -9.93
CA LEU A 202 -5.55 -20.83 -8.54
C LEU A 202 -4.38 -20.95 -7.54
N PRO A 203 -3.48 -21.97 -7.61
CA PRO A 203 -2.35 -22.07 -6.68
C PRO A 203 -1.41 -20.85 -6.80
N LEU A 204 -1.13 -20.41 -8.03
CA LEU A 204 -0.26 -19.26 -8.27
C LEU A 204 -0.93 -17.95 -7.82
N VAL A 205 -2.22 -17.79 -8.13
CA VAL A 205 -3.05 -16.67 -7.66
C VAL A 205 -3.09 -16.62 -6.13
N PHE A 206 -3.18 -17.75 -5.46
CA PHE A 206 -3.14 -17.83 -4.00
C PHE A 206 -1.80 -17.35 -3.43
N VAL A 207 -0.68 -17.79 -4.00
CA VAL A 207 0.68 -17.34 -3.58
C VAL A 207 0.81 -15.83 -3.78
N VAL A 208 0.39 -15.31 -4.95
CA VAL A 208 0.41 -13.86 -5.20
C VAL A 208 -0.48 -13.12 -4.21
N SER A 209 -1.66 -13.66 -3.89
CA SER A 209 -2.58 -13.06 -2.91
C SER A 209 -1.97 -12.98 -1.51
N LEU A 210 -1.24 -14.02 -1.11
CA LEU A 210 -0.53 -14.05 0.16
C LEU A 210 0.53 -12.96 0.22
N LEU A 211 1.40 -12.91 -0.79
CA LEU A 211 2.54 -11.99 -0.83
C LEU A 211 2.16 -10.54 -1.13
N ALA A 212 1.21 -10.32 -2.03
CA ALA A 212 0.80 -8.98 -2.46
C ALA A 212 -0.26 -8.33 -1.58
N SER A 213 -0.98 -9.10 -0.76
CA SER A 213 -2.12 -8.55 -0.02
C SER A 213 -2.21 -9.05 1.42
N ALA A 214 -2.30 -10.35 1.68
CA ALA A 214 -2.56 -10.84 3.03
C ALA A 214 -1.43 -10.45 4.01
N ILE A 215 -0.18 -10.70 3.65
CA ILE A 215 0.98 -10.32 4.46
C ILE A 215 1.10 -8.80 4.58
N PRO A 216 1.15 -8.02 3.48
CA PRO A 216 1.32 -6.57 3.58
C PRO A 216 0.20 -5.89 4.37
N TYR A 217 -1.05 -6.15 4.04
CA TYR A 217 -2.17 -5.51 4.73
C TYR A 217 -2.27 -5.89 6.20
N GLY A 218 -1.92 -7.13 6.54
CA GLY A 218 -1.84 -7.57 7.93
C GLY A 218 -0.76 -6.82 8.70
N LEU A 219 0.42 -6.71 8.14
CA LEU A 219 1.55 -6.01 8.75
C LEU A 219 1.32 -4.50 8.84
N ASP A 220 0.79 -3.89 7.78
CA ASP A 220 0.46 -2.48 7.73
C ASP A 220 -0.60 -2.12 8.78
N MET A 221 -1.65 -2.94 8.92
CA MET A 221 -2.69 -2.70 9.94
C MET A 221 -2.17 -2.82 11.37
N ILE A 222 -1.14 -3.64 11.59
CA ILE A 222 -0.47 -3.71 12.88
C ILE A 222 0.42 -2.47 13.11
N ALA A 223 1.11 -1.99 12.07
CA ALA A 223 2.04 -0.86 12.16
C ALA A 223 1.32 0.50 12.19
N LEU A 224 0.28 0.68 11.36
CA LEU A 224 -0.38 1.95 11.09
C LEU A 224 -0.92 2.66 12.33
N PRO A 225 -1.60 2.01 13.31
CA PRO A 225 -2.03 2.67 14.54
C PRO A 225 -0.89 3.03 15.51
N ARG A 226 0.29 2.42 15.31
CA ARG A 226 1.44 2.55 16.20
C ARG A 226 2.44 3.60 15.74
N LEU A 227 2.32 4.06 14.51
CA LEU A 227 3.18 5.08 13.90
C LEU A 227 2.37 6.36 13.64
N PRO A 228 3.01 7.54 13.70
CA PRO A 228 2.42 8.75 13.14
C PRO A 228 2.12 8.54 11.65
N ALA A 229 0.99 9.07 11.15
CA ALA A 229 0.60 8.91 9.75
C ALA A 229 1.68 9.47 8.80
N GLN A 230 2.28 10.59 9.16
CA GLN A 230 3.41 11.18 8.42
C GLN A 230 4.60 10.21 8.33
N THR A 231 5.01 9.58 9.44
CA THR A 231 6.12 8.60 9.43
C THR A 231 5.78 7.38 8.56
N PHE A 232 4.57 6.83 8.71
CA PHE A 232 4.11 5.71 7.88
C PHE A 232 4.16 6.08 6.39
N SER A 233 3.59 7.22 6.03
CA SER A 233 3.53 7.70 4.64
C SER A 233 4.92 7.98 4.05
N THR A 234 5.84 8.57 4.83
CA THR A 234 7.21 8.80 4.35
C THR A 234 7.98 7.48 4.19
N LEU A 235 7.74 6.49 5.06
CA LEU A 235 8.32 5.16 4.88
C LEU A 235 7.80 4.47 3.61
N MET A 236 6.51 4.68 3.26
CA MET A 236 5.94 4.15 2.02
C MET A 236 6.64 4.68 0.77
N SER A 237 7.29 5.86 0.82
CA SER A 237 8.10 6.36 -0.30
C SER A 237 9.35 5.53 -0.59
N LEU A 238 9.71 4.55 0.27
CA LEU A 238 10.73 3.54 -0.04
C LEU A 238 10.25 2.46 -1.01
N SER A 239 8.95 2.34 -1.28
CA SER A 239 8.42 1.32 -2.19
C SER A 239 9.11 1.31 -3.57
N PRO A 240 9.36 2.46 -4.24
CA PRO A 240 10.09 2.49 -5.50
C PRO A 240 11.55 2.02 -5.39
N VAL A 241 12.17 2.19 -4.22
CA VAL A 241 13.53 1.68 -3.97
C VAL A 241 13.53 0.16 -4.00
N PHE A 242 12.58 -0.47 -3.31
CA PHE A 242 12.42 -1.92 -3.34
C PHE A 242 12.03 -2.42 -4.73
N ALA A 243 11.22 -1.65 -5.49
CA ALA A 243 10.90 -1.95 -6.88
C ALA A 243 12.16 -1.94 -7.76
N ALA A 244 13.01 -0.91 -7.62
CA ALA A 244 14.26 -0.79 -8.35
C ALA A 244 15.23 -1.95 -8.03
N PHE A 245 15.36 -2.34 -6.76
CA PHE A 245 16.15 -3.51 -6.37
C PHE A 245 15.55 -4.82 -6.90
N SER A 246 14.23 -4.95 -6.93
CA SER A 246 13.58 -6.13 -7.53
C SER A 246 13.86 -6.21 -9.03
N GLY A 247 13.79 -5.09 -9.75
CA GLY A 247 14.17 -4.99 -11.17
C GLY A 247 15.64 -5.37 -11.40
N LEU A 248 16.55 -4.86 -10.57
CA LEU A 248 17.97 -5.19 -10.64
C LEU A 248 18.24 -6.69 -10.44
N ILE A 249 17.62 -7.31 -9.42
CA ILE A 249 17.89 -8.70 -9.04
C ILE A 249 17.16 -9.70 -9.95
N VAL A 250 15.88 -9.44 -10.26
CA VAL A 250 15.01 -10.40 -10.97
C VAL A 250 15.06 -10.21 -12.48
N LEU A 251 15.09 -8.95 -12.95
CA LEU A 251 15.06 -8.61 -14.38
C LEU A 251 16.44 -8.26 -14.91
N HIS A 252 17.49 -8.24 -14.07
CA HIS A 252 18.87 -7.83 -14.43
C HIS A 252 18.94 -6.42 -15.03
N GLU A 253 18.01 -5.54 -14.66
CA GLU A 253 17.98 -4.15 -15.11
C GLU A 253 19.17 -3.39 -14.50
N GLN A 254 19.86 -2.60 -15.34
CA GLN A 254 20.95 -1.76 -14.85
C GLN A 254 20.41 -0.39 -14.43
N LEU A 255 20.72 0.02 -13.21
CA LEU A 255 20.38 1.33 -12.70
C LEU A 255 21.41 2.37 -13.14
N THR A 256 20.94 3.51 -13.63
CA THR A 256 21.77 4.66 -13.95
C THR A 256 22.34 5.31 -12.70
N HIS A 257 23.42 6.10 -12.85
CA HIS A 257 23.98 6.86 -11.71
C HIS A 257 22.96 7.80 -11.07
N TYR A 258 22.06 8.40 -11.83
CA TYR A 258 20.98 9.25 -11.32
C TYR A 258 19.99 8.47 -10.45
N GLN A 259 19.66 7.25 -10.84
CA GLN A 259 18.78 6.38 -10.07
C GLN A 259 19.43 5.93 -8.74
N TRP A 260 20.74 5.68 -8.71
CA TRP A 260 21.46 5.40 -7.47
C TRP A 260 21.44 6.59 -6.51
N ILE A 261 21.63 7.82 -7.03
CA ILE A 261 21.51 9.05 -6.23
C ILE A 261 20.06 9.22 -5.73
N ALA A 262 19.07 8.99 -6.58
CA ALA A 262 17.66 9.03 -6.20
C ALA A 262 17.32 8.08 -5.06
N ILE A 263 17.79 6.84 -5.14
CA ILE A 263 17.66 5.83 -4.09
C ILE A 263 18.27 6.32 -2.77
N LEU A 264 19.47 6.92 -2.82
CA LEU A 264 20.13 7.48 -1.65
C LEU A 264 19.26 8.57 -0.98
N PHE A 265 18.70 9.51 -1.76
CA PHE A 265 17.81 10.56 -1.23
C PHE A 265 16.60 9.95 -0.51
N ILE A 266 15.94 8.96 -1.10
CA ILE A 266 14.78 8.31 -0.51
C ILE A 266 15.15 7.57 0.79
N ILE A 267 16.28 6.86 0.81
CA ILE A 267 16.77 6.16 2.01
C ILE A 267 17.09 7.16 3.12
N VAL A 268 17.82 8.24 2.82
CA VAL A 268 18.18 9.29 3.79
C VAL A 268 16.93 9.95 4.37
N SER A 269 15.93 10.27 3.53
CA SER A 269 14.64 10.79 3.97
C SER A 269 13.94 9.85 4.95
N SER A 270 13.89 8.57 4.61
CA SER A 270 13.21 7.56 5.45
C SER A 270 13.92 7.36 6.79
N ILE A 271 15.25 7.30 6.79
CA ILE A 271 16.06 7.22 8.03
C ILE A 271 15.84 8.48 8.86
N GLY A 272 15.94 9.66 8.26
CA GLY A 272 15.75 10.93 8.93
C GLY A 272 14.37 11.05 9.58
N THR A 273 13.31 10.62 8.86
CA THR A 273 11.95 10.57 9.38
C THR A 273 11.83 9.66 10.61
N VAL A 274 12.44 8.47 10.59
CA VAL A 274 12.41 7.54 11.73
C VAL A 274 13.18 8.11 12.93
N LEU A 275 14.35 8.70 12.71
CA LEU A 275 15.17 9.28 13.78
C LEU A 275 14.51 10.48 14.46
N THR A 276 13.80 11.30 13.69
CA THR A 276 13.11 12.51 14.20
C THR A 276 11.66 12.25 14.64
N MET A 277 11.16 11.00 14.47
CA MET A 277 9.79 10.59 14.82
C MET A 277 9.44 10.89 16.28
N GLN A 278 8.32 11.61 16.49
CA GLN A 278 7.78 11.83 17.83
C GLN A 278 7.21 10.55 18.42
N ARG A 279 7.26 10.45 19.74
CA ARG A 279 6.42 9.46 20.44
C ARG A 279 4.96 9.80 20.15
N PRO A 280 4.11 8.82 19.77
CA PRO A 280 2.67 9.03 19.83
C PRO A 280 2.40 9.52 21.26
N THR A 281 1.75 10.68 21.38
CA THR A 281 1.36 11.21 22.68
C THR A 281 0.57 10.12 23.34
N LYS A 282 1.09 9.51 24.42
CA LYS A 282 0.30 8.66 25.28
C LYS A 282 -0.93 9.50 25.58
N ILE A 283 -2.09 9.00 25.18
CA ILE A 283 -3.35 9.52 25.63
C ILE A 283 -3.17 9.68 27.14
N LYS A 284 -3.15 10.94 27.63
CA LYS A 284 -3.35 11.29 29.02
C LYS A 284 -4.82 10.99 29.35
N ALA A 285 -5.21 9.75 29.22
CA ALA A 285 -6.40 9.17 29.75
C ALA A 285 -5.95 8.26 30.89
N LEU A 286 -6.44 8.51 32.03
CA LEU A 286 -6.31 7.73 33.27
C LEU A 286 -5.23 8.17 34.29
N ASN A 287 -5.08 9.45 34.54
CA ASN A 287 -4.68 9.93 35.85
C ASN A 287 -5.38 11.26 36.17
N ARG A 288 -6.70 11.23 36.16
CA ARG A 288 -7.61 12.15 36.86
C ARG A 288 -8.72 11.34 37.48
N GLU A 289 -8.35 10.33 38.22
CA GLU A 289 -9.14 9.75 39.28
C GLU A 289 -8.17 9.55 40.45
N ASN A 290 -8.03 10.61 41.22
CA ASN A 290 -7.83 10.70 42.64
C ASN A 290 -7.90 12.17 43.07
#